data_1ae43a035c885665cf9cb3bea77901f3
#
_entry.id   1ae43a035c885665cf9cb3bea77901f3
#
_cell.length_a   1.000
_cell.length_b   1.000
_cell.length_c   1.000
_cell.angle_alpha   90.00
_cell.angle_beta   90.00
_cell.angle_gamma   90.00
#
_symmetry.space_group_name_H-M   'P 1'
#
loop_
_entity.id
_entity.type
_entity.pdbx_description
1 polymer ?
#
loop_
_entity_poly.entity_id
_entity_poly.type
_entity_poly.pdbx_seq_one_letter_code
_entity_poly.pdbx_strand_id
1 'polypeptide(L)'
;MKGQVSVSLRLALVAAATVCAVIPSNVKRVAVAAVALIPLLAACSSGSDSTSPGAPSSTPSAQGVKHGPFFPQCGGISDQAIAEQTRVPGLVNTAKNSVGCQWLAGGGILGPHFSFTWYRGSPIGRERKTEELSRNSVENINIEGHNGFIAIGQDPTLGNNLCEIGIQYDDDFIEWSISFSQKPFPPPCDIAKELARQSIANSK
;
A
#
# COMPACT_ATOMS: atom_id res chain seq x y z
N MET A 1 -0.75 16.15 -63.05
CA MET A 1 -2.13 15.71 -62.79
C MET A 1 -2.41 15.97 -61.32
N LYS A 2 -3.26 16.97 -61.02
CA LYS A 2 -3.61 17.43 -59.69
C LYS A 2 -4.80 16.62 -59.20
N GLY A 3 -4.70 15.93 -58.05
CA GLY A 3 -5.82 15.30 -57.35
C GLY A 3 -6.05 16.01 -56.02
N GLN A 4 -7.07 16.84 -55.95
CA GLN A 4 -7.58 17.42 -54.71
C GLN A 4 -8.48 16.40 -54.02
N VAL A 5 -8.18 16.10 -52.75
CA VAL A 5 -9.07 15.34 -51.88
C VAL A 5 -9.76 16.33 -50.95
N SER A 6 -11.08 16.48 -51.14
CA SER A 6 -11.97 17.32 -50.34
C SER A 6 -12.31 16.61 -49.04
N VAL A 7 -11.96 17.21 -47.89
CA VAL A 7 -12.32 16.73 -46.55
C VAL A 7 -13.64 17.40 -46.16
N SER A 8 -14.73 16.62 -46.17
CA SER A 8 -16.03 17.07 -45.65
C SER A 8 -16.05 16.99 -44.11
N LEU A 9 -16.08 18.15 -43.48
CA LEU A 9 -16.29 18.35 -42.07
C LEU A 9 -17.77 18.14 -41.71
N ARG A 10 -18.14 17.00 -41.12
CA ARG A 10 -19.49 16.81 -40.57
C ARG A 10 -19.48 17.14 -39.07
N LEU A 11 -20.10 18.28 -38.77
CA LEU A 11 -20.42 18.73 -37.43
C LEU A 11 -21.56 17.85 -36.88
N ALA A 12 -21.30 16.99 -35.93
CA ALA A 12 -22.32 16.25 -35.17
C ALA A 12 -22.67 17.03 -33.90
N LEU A 13 -23.85 17.65 -33.90
CA LEU A 13 -24.48 18.25 -32.74
C LEU A 13 -24.93 17.10 -31.81
N VAL A 14 -24.35 16.96 -30.64
CA VAL A 14 -24.86 16.07 -29.59
C VAL A 14 -25.72 16.89 -28.65
N ALA A 15 -27.04 16.63 -28.71
CA ALA A 15 -28.03 17.23 -27.81
C ALA A 15 -27.87 16.64 -26.39
N ALA A 16 -27.66 17.53 -25.43
CA ALA A 16 -27.68 17.18 -24.01
C ALA A 16 -29.14 16.95 -23.55
N ALA A 17 -29.51 15.71 -23.28
CA ALA A 17 -30.77 15.36 -22.64
C ALA A 17 -30.63 15.47 -21.12
N THR A 18 -31.23 16.52 -20.55
CA THR A 18 -31.37 16.71 -19.11
C THR A 18 -32.47 15.76 -18.62
N VAL A 19 -32.08 14.72 -17.89
CA VAL A 19 -33.02 13.84 -17.20
C VAL A 19 -33.33 14.43 -15.84
N CYS A 20 -34.51 15.08 -15.71
CA CYS A 20 -35.10 15.42 -14.41
C CYS A 20 -35.66 14.15 -13.79
N ALA A 21 -34.97 13.66 -12.71
CA ALA A 21 -35.50 12.60 -11.85
C ALA A 21 -36.58 13.17 -10.94
N VAL A 22 -37.83 12.76 -11.16
CA VAL A 22 -38.97 13.03 -10.27
C VAL A 22 -38.87 12.10 -9.07
N ILE A 23 -38.67 12.65 -7.90
CA ILE A 23 -38.68 11.93 -6.61
C ILE A 23 -40.12 11.84 -6.12
N PRO A 24 -40.73 10.66 -5.92
CA PRO A 24 -42.04 10.57 -5.32
C PRO A 24 -41.92 10.78 -3.81
N SER A 25 -42.63 11.81 -3.31
CA SER A 25 -42.80 12.12 -1.91
C SER A 25 -43.84 11.18 -1.24
N ASN A 26 -43.35 10.14 -0.56
CA ASN A 26 -44.14 9.40 0.43
C ASN A 26 -43.38 9.35 1.74
N VAL A 27 -43.40 10.47 2.46
CA VAL A 27 -42.86 10.55 3.82
C VAL A 27 -43.97 10.14 4.78
N LYS A 28 -43.98 8.89 5.25
CA LYS A 28 -44.71 8.48 6.44
C LYS A 28 -44.02 9.06 7.66
N ARG A 29 -44.76 9.87 8.41
CA ARG A 29 -44.30 10.50 9.65
C ARG A 29 -43.94 9.43 10.66
N VAL A 30 -42.66 9.28 10.98
CA VAL A 30 -42.14 8.52 12.10
C VAL A 30 -41.91 9.50 13.24
N ALA A 31 -42.63 9.27 14.35
CA ALA A 31 -42.50 10.05 15.57
C ALA A 31 -41.10 9.88 16.16
N VAL A 32 -40.41 11.00 16.36
CA VAL A 32 -39.11 11.04 17.04
C VAL A 32 -39.35 11.03 18.53
N ALA A 33 -39.09 9.90 19.18
CA ALA A 33 -38.99 9.82 20.64
C ALA A 33 -37.67 10.41 21.08
N ALA A 34 -37.71 11.53 21.80
CA ALA A 34 -36.54 12.16 22.39
C ALA A 34 -36.06 11.30 23.57
N VAL A 35 -34.89 10.64 23.39
CA VAL A 35 -34.18 9.99 24.49
C VAL A 35 -33.22 10.99 25.10
N ALA A 36 -33.47 11.39 26.33
CA ALA A 36 -32.62 12.25 27.12
C ALA A 36 -31.33 11.52 27.50
N LEU A 37 -30.20 11.98 26.99
CA LEU A 37 -28.84 11.54 27.37
C LEU A 37 -28.43 12.25 28.66
N ILE A 38 -28.35 11.51 29.76
CA ILE A 38 -27.76 11.95 31.02
C ILE A 38 -26.24 11.78 30.93
N PRO A 39 -25.42 12.83 31.09
CA PRO A 39 -24.00 12.66 31.21
C PRO A 39 -23.59 12.17 32.58
N LEU A 40 -23.09 10.95 32.69
CA LEU A 40 -22.39 10.46 33.89
C LEU A 40 -20.99 11.06 33.92
N LEU A 41 -20.84 12.11 34.74
CA LEU A 41 -19.55 12.64 35.16
C LEU A 41 -18.94 11.65 36.17
N ALA A 42 -18.00 10.84 35.72
CA ALA A 42 -17.17 10.05 36.63
C ALA A 42 -16.12 10.98 37.26
N ALA A 43 -16.31 11.33 38.54
CA ALA A 43 -15.33 12.02 39.36
C ALA A 43 -14.16 11.11 39.66
N CYS A 44 -12.97 11.50 39.25
CA CYS A 44 -11.70 10.95 39.77
C CYS A 44 -11.50 11.48 41.19
N SER A 45 -11.77 10.65 42.16
CA SER A 45 -11.46 10.89 43.59
C SER A 45 -10.00 10.49 43.83
N SER A 46 -9.18 11.46 44.18
CA SER A 46 -7.89 11.26 44.79
C SER A 46 -8.08 10.79 46.22
N GLY A 47 -7.77 9.56 46.51
CA GLY A 47 -7.76 8.98 47.87
C GLY A 47 -6.37 8.50 48.23
N SER A 48 -5.83 9.12 49.28
CA SER A 48 -4.54 8.87 49.86
C SER A 48 -4.48 7.53 50.62
N ASP A 49 -3.27 6.97 50.67
CA ASP A 49 -2.66 6.09 51.64
C ASP A 49 -3.43 4.85 52.14
N SER A 50 -2.91 3.70 51.72
CA SER A 50 -2.81 2.54 52.60
C SER A 50 -1.60 1.68 52.23
N THR A 51 -0.62 1.75 53.07
CA THR A 51 0.58 0.91 53.10
C THR A 51 0.22 -0.57 53.27
N SER A 52 0.53 -1.38 52.27
CA SER A 52 0.57 -2.86 52.41
C SER A 52 1.89 -3.37 51.85
N PRO A 53 2.62 -4.21 52.58
CA PRO A 53 3.95 -4.64 52.16
C PRO A 53 3.90 -5.84 51.22
N GLY A 54 4.62 -5.72 50.10
CA GLY A 54 5.32 -6.83 49.49
C GLY A 54 4.58 -7.77 48.58
N ALA A 55 4.45 -7.36 47.30
CA ALA A 55 4.60 -8.31 46.23
C ALA A 55 5.64 -7.72 45.25
N PRO A 56 6.63 -8.47 44.76
CA PRO A 56 7.49 -7.96 43.69
C PRO A 56 6.68 -7.86 42.45
N SER A 57 6.26 -6.61 42.12
CA SER A 57 5.71 -6.28 40.81
C SER A 57 6.87 -6.48 39.83
N SER A 58 6.92 -7.63 39.18
CA SER A 58 7.72 -7.85 38.00
C SER A 58 7.07 -7.01 36.89
N THR A 59 7.48 -5.74 36.83
CA THR A 59 7.27 -4.92 35.64
C THR A 59 7.87 -5.70 34.47
N PRO A 60 7.09 -6.07 33.42
CA PRO A 60 7.71 -6.63 32.24
C PRO A 60 8.70 -5.58 31.74
N SER A 61 9.99 -5.91 31.76
CA SER A 61 10.99 -5.10 31.07
C SER A 61 10.48 -4.95 29.64
N ALA A 62 10.12 -3.75 29.24
CA ALA A 62 9.91 -3.44 27.85
C ALA A 62 11.23 -3.77 27.14
N GLN A 63 11.30 -4.95 26.53
CA GLN A 63 12.40 -5.29 25.66
C GLN A 63 12.36 -4.23 24.56
N GLY A 64 13.42 -3.39 24.51
CA GLY A 64 13.49 -2.32 23.53
C GLY A 64 13.36 -2.89 22.12
N VAL A 65 12.62 -2.23 21.27
CA VAL A 65 12.45 -2.58 19.85
C VAL A 65 13.85 -2.69 19.24
N LYS A 66 14.15 -3.83 18.64
CA LYS A 66 15.42 -4.07 17.98
C LYS A 66 15.28 -3.74 16.50
N HIS A 67 15.95 -2.68 16.09
CA HIS A 67 15.90 -2.23 14.71
C HIS A 67 16.96 -2.90 13.84
N GLY A 68 16.62 -3.19 12.60
CA GLY A 68 17.51 -3.60 11.54
C GLY A 68 18.41 -2.47 11.02
N PRO A 69 19.12 -2.68 9.90
CA PRO A 69 19.99 -1.68 9.28
C PRO A 69 19.18 -0.47 8.81
N PHE A 70 19.87 0.64 8.60
CA PHE A 70 19.27 1.82 7.97
C PHE A 70 19.13 1.61 6.46
N PHE A 71 17.94 1.85 5.93
CA PHE A 71 17.70 1.89 4.49
C PHE A 71 17.67 3.33 3.99
N PRO A 72 18.48 3.66 2.98
CA PRO A 72 18.39 4.95 2.32
C PRO A 72 17.01 5.17 1.69
N GLN A 73 16.67 6.43 1.40
CA GLN A 73 15.40 6.77 0.77
C GLN A 73 15.14 5.91 -0.47
N CYS A 74 13.92 5.39 -0.62
CA CYS A 74 13.52 4.45 -1.68
C CYS A 74 14.36 3.14 -1.72
N GLY A 75 14.87 2.68 -0.57
CA GLY A 75 15.77 1.52 -0.52
C GLY A 75 17.12 1.77 -1.21
N GLY A 76 17.49 3.05 -1.44
CA GLY A 76 18.70 3.42 -2.18
C GLY A 76 18.57 3.26 -3.70
N ILE A 77 17.37 3.06 -4.24
CA ILE A 77 17.12 2.86 -5.66
C ILE A 77 16.71 4.19 -6.31
N SER A 78 17.30 4.51 -7.46
CA SER A 78 16.96 5.71 -8.20
C SER A 78 15.68 5.55 -9.03
N ASP A 79 14.98 6.66 -9.31
CA ASP A 79 13.81 6.68 -10.18
C ASP A 79 14.12 6.13 -11.58
N GLN A 80 15.34 6.40 -12.07
CA GLN A 80 15.81 5.85 -13.34
C GLN A 80 15.92 4.32 -13.31
N ALA A 81 16.50 3.74 -12.25
CA ALA A 81 16.64 2.30 -12.11
C ALA A 81 15.29 1.59 -12.05
N ILE A 82 14.28 2.21 -11.38
CA ILE A 82 12.91 1.69 -11.37
C ILE A 82 12.31 1.72 -12.79
N ALA A 83 12.46 2.83 -13.51
CA ALA A 83 11.93 2.96 -14.88
C ALA A 83 12.59 1.95 -15.85
N GLU A 84 13.89 1.72 -15.73
CA GLU A 84 14.63 0.76 -16.55
C GLU A 84 14.19 -0.69 -16.29
N GLN A 85 14.04 -1.07 -15.01
CA GLN A 85 13.64 -2.43 -14.64
C GLN A 85 12.18 -2.72 -14.97
N THR A 86 11.28 -1.77 -14.73
CA THR A 86 9.85 -1.93 -14.98
C THR A 86 9.48 -1.75 -16.45
N ARG A 87 10.28 -1.03 -17.22
CA ARG A 87 10.04 -0.67 -18.64
C ARG A 87 8.73 0.10 -18.85
N VAL A 88 8.26 0.81 -17.82
CA VAL A 88 7.04 1.60 -17.89
C VAL A 88 7.37 3.04 -18.28
N PRO A 89 6.89 3.54 -19.44
CA PRO A 89 7.12 4.91 -19.86
C PRO A 89 6.31 5.89 -19.01
N GLY A 90 6.88 7.08 -18.77
CA GLY A 90 6.21 8.14 -18.03
C GLY A 90 5.99 7.83 -16.54
N LEU A 91 6.83 6.96 -15.97
CA LEU A 91 6.82 6.66 -14.55
C LEU A 91 7.24 7.87 -13.73
N VAL A 92 6.45 8.24 -12.73
CA VAL A 92 6.68 9.38 -11.86
C VAL A 92 6.70 8.92 -10.40
N ASN A 93 7.70 9.35 -9.65
CA ASN A 93 7.73 9.19 -8.20
C ASN A 93 6.73 10.16 -7.57
N THR A 94 5.61 9.65 -7.11
CA THR A 94 4.47 10.44 -6.59
C THR A 94 4.49 10.60 -5.07
N ALA A 95 5.26 9.77 -4.37
CA ALA A 95 5.47 9.90 -2.93
C ALA A 95 6.91 9.47 -2.60
N LYS A 96 7.62 10.34 -1.88
CA LYS A 96 9.01 10.13 -1.51
C LYS A 96 9.26 10.66 -0.11
N ASN A 97 9.49 9.76 0.84
CA ASN A 97 9.77 10.11 2.23
C ASN A 97 10.77 9.13 2.86
N SER A 98 11.04 9.27 4.15
CA SER A 98 12.04 8.46 4.86
C SER A 98 11.67 6.99 5.05
N VAL A 99 10.39 6.63 4.89
CA VAL A 99 9.90 5.27 5.12
C VAL A 99 9.28 4.65 3.89
N GLY A 100 9.20 5.37 2.77
CA GLY A 100 8.63 4.79 1.57
C GLY A 100 8.70 5.68 0.34
N CYS A 101 8.56 5.04 -0.80
CA CYS A 101 8.47 5.67 -2.11
C CYS A 101 7.41 4.97 -2.94
N GLN A 102 6.74 5.74 -3.81
CA GLN A 102 5.70 5.24 -4.68
C GLN A 102 5.87 5.80 -6.08
N TRP A 103 5.78 4.94 -7.08
CA TRP A 103 5.84 5.33 -8.49
C TRP A 103 4.57 4.91 -9.20
N LEU A 104 4.00 5.85 -9.95
CA LEU A 104 2.80 5.68 -10.76
C LEU A 104 3.08 6.07 -12.21
N ALA A 105 2.38 5.46 -13.13
CA ALA A 105 2.34 5.86 -14.54
C ALA A 105 0.90 6.07 -15.00
N GLY A 106 0.68 6.31 -16.29
CA GLY A 106 -0.62 6.62 -16.88
C GLY A 106 -1.80 5.83 -16.32
N GLY A 107 -2.87 6.51 -15.94
CA GLY A 107 -4.03 5.94 -15.24
C GLY A 107 -4.03 6.18 -13.73
N GLY A 108 -2.98 6.80 -13.16
CA GLY A 108 -2.89 7.05 -11.73
C GLY A 108 -2.94 5.76 -10.92
N ILE A 109 -3.83 5.67 -9.93
CA ILE A 109 -4.00 4.47 -9.08
C ILE A 109 -4.55 3.23 -9.82
N LEU A 110 -5.09 3.40 -11.02
CA LEU A 110 -5.54 2.32 -11.90
C LEU A 110 -4.46 1.88 -12.89
N GLY A 111 -3.35 2.61 -12.96
CA GLY A 111 -2.18 2.32 -13.78
C GLY A 111 -1.19 1.37 -13.10
N PRO A 112 -0.02 1.15 -13.73
CA PRO A 112 1.10 0.47 -13.09
C PRO A 112 1.49 1.19 -11.81
N HIS A 113 1.74 0.41 -10.76
CA HIS A 113 2.03 0.91 -9.42
C HIS A 113 3.21 0.14 -8.82
N PHE A 114 4.21 0.87 -8.37
CA PHE A 114 5.40 0.30 -7.74
C PHE A 114 5.67 1.03 -6.44
N SER A 115 6.06 0.30 -5.40
CA SER A 115 6.36 0.91 -4.12
C SER A 115 7.48 0.20 -3.37
N PHE A 116 8.23 0.99 -2.61
CA PHE A 116 9.12 0.57 -1.54
C PHE A 116 8.57 1.09 -0.23
N THR A 117 8.51 0.23 0.78
CA THR A 117 8.13 0.63 2.14
C THR A 117 9.09 0.03 3.15
N TRP A 118 9.50 0.82 4.14
CA TRP A 118 10.29 0.40 5.28
C TRP A 118 9.45 0.50 6.55
N TYR A 119 9.06 -0.64 7.08
CA TYR A 119 8.25 -0.77 8.28
C TYR A 119 9.16 -0.89 9.49
N ARG A 120 9.11 0.09 10.39
CA ARG A 120 9.91 0.12 11.59
C ARG A 120 9.10 -0.29 12.81
N GLY A 121 9.65 -1.21 13.62
CA GLY A 121 8.97 -1.74 14.78
C GLY A 121 7.65 -2.42 14.47
N SER A 122 7.51 -2.97 13.28
CA SER A 122 6.27 -3.61 12.81
C SER A 122 6.55 -5.09 12.47
N PRO A 123 5.75 -6.01 13.02
CA PRO A 123 5.98 -7.43 12.77
C PRO A 123 5.60 -7.81 11.33
N ILE A 124 6.57 -8.34 10.57
CA ILE A 124 6.37 -8.83 9.20
C ILE A 124 5.25 -9.90 9.11
N GLY A 125 5.03 -10.65 10.20
CA GLY A 125 3.98 -11.67 10.24
C GLY A 125 2.56 -11.11 10.11
N ARG A 126 2.34 -9.83 10.46
CA ARG A 126 1.05 -9.16 10.22
C ARG A 126 0.84 -8.90 8.75
N GLU A 127 1.86 -8.35 8.09
CA GLU A 127 1.81 -8.08 6.64
C GLU A 127 1.61 -9.36 5.87
N ARG A 128 2.43 -10.38 6.15
CA ARG A 128 2.26 -11.70 5.53
C ARG A 128 0.83 -12.24 5.64
N LYS A 129 0.18 -12.08 6.82
CA LYS A 129 -1.22 -12.53 6.99
C LYS A 129 -2.21 -11.73 6.16
N THR A 130 -1.97 -10.45 5.97
CA THR A 130 -2.76 -9.60 5.07
C THR A 130 -2.65 -10.11 3.63
N GLU A 131 -1.44 -10.46 3.22
CA GLU A 131 -1.20 -11.01 1.88
C GLU A 131 -1.83 -12.40 1.70
N GLU A 132 -1.78 -13.27 2.71
CA GLU A 132 -2.44 -14.59 2.69
C GLU A 132 -3.96 -14.50 2.48
N LEU A 133 -4.59 -13.37 2.84
CA LEU A 133 -6.03 -13.13 2.64
C LEU A 133 -6.38 -12.56 1.26
N SER A 134 -5.42 -11.96 0.58
CA SER A 134 -5.67 -11.13 -0.61
C SER A 134 -4.89 -11.56 -1.86
N ARG A 135 -3.90 -12.45 -1.73
CA ARG A 135 -3.06 -12.92 -2.84
C ARG A 135 -3.34 -14.38 -3.17
N ASN A 136 -2.95 -14.76 -4.38
CA ASN A 136 -3.13 -16.13 -4.89
C ASN A 136 -2.14 -17.12 -4.29
N SER A 137 -0.94 -16.66 -3.96
CA SER A 137 0.05 -17.45 -3.21
C SER A 137 0.91 -16.57 -2.33
N VAL A 138 1.30 -17.10 -1.16
CA VAL A 138 2.29 -16.51 -0.27
C VAL A 138 3.25 -17.62 0.20
N GLU A 139 4.52 -17.43 -0.08
CA GLU A 139 5.56 -18.43 0.20
C GLU A 139 6.71 -17.80 0.98
N ASN A 140 7.51 -18.64 1.63
CA ASN A 140 8.75 -18.19 2.26
C ASN A 140 9.80 -17.94 1.18
N ILE A 141 10.61 -16.88 1.39
CA ILE A 141 11.75 -16.58 0.54
C ILE A 141 12.96 -16.27 1.42
N ASN A 142 14.16 -16.49 0.86
CA ASN A 142 15.41 -15.99 1.42
C ASN A 142 16.15 -15.24 0.33
N ILE A 143 16.52 -13.98 0.61
CA ILE A 143 17.31 -13.13 -0.29
C ILE A 143 18.53 -12.66 0.48
N GLU A 144 19.72 -12.95 -0.05
CA GLU A 144 21.02 -12.58 0.52
C GLU A 144 21.14 -12.95 2.02
N GLY A 145 20.60 -14.11 2.41
CA GLY A 145 20.63 -14.59 3.78
C GLY A 145 19.50 -14.07 4.69
N HIS A 146 18.66 -13.16 4.23
CA HIS A 146 17.55 -12.62 4.97
C HIS A 146 16.24 -13.33 4.62
N ASN A 147 15.51 -13.74 5.66
CA ASN A 147 14.21 -14.41 5.51
C ASN A 147 13.09 -13.40 5.25
N GLY A 148 12.05 -13.86 4.56
CA GLY A 148 10.89 -13.06 4.27
C GLY A 148 9.78 -13.85 3.62
N PHE A 149 8.89 -13.15 2.95
CA PHE A 149 7.83 -13.74 2.13
C PHE A 149 7.84 -13.16 0.71
N ILE A 150 7.32 -13.96 -0.22
CA ILE A 150 6.93 -13.54 -1.56
C ILE A 150 5.44 -13.79 -1.72
N ALA A 151 4.70 -12.79 -2.15
CA ALA A 151 3.26 -12.86 -2.40
C ALA A 151 2.96 -12.55 -3.87
N ILE A 152 2.10 -13.34 -4.50
CA ILE A 152 1.75 -13.23 -5.92
C ILE A 152 0.27 -12.95 -6.06
N GLY A 153 -0.06 -11.82 -6.66
CA GLY A 153 -1.40 -11.48 -7.09
C GLY A 153 -1.61 -11.81 -8.56
N GLN A 154 -2.82 -12.25 -8.90
CA GLN A 154 -3.18 -12.69 -10.22
C GLN A 154 -4.46 -12.00 -10.70
N ASP A 155 -4.39 -11.35 -11.83
CA ASP A 155 -5.55 -10.83 -12.56
C ASP A 155 -6.02 -11.86 -13.60
N PRO A 156 -7.34 -12.09 -13.76
CA PRO A 156 -7.87 -13.06 -14.71
C PRO A 156 -7.42 -12.83 -16.17
N THR A 157 -7.15 -11.60 -16.56
CA THR A 157 -6.75 -11.21 -17.92
C THR A 157 -5.24 -11.13 -18.07
N LEU A 158 -4.58 -10.58 -17.04
CA LEU A 158 -3.15 -10.30 -17.07
C LEU A 158 -2.29 -11.48 -16.59
N GLY A 159 -2.86 -12.40 -15.81
CA GLY A 159 -2.10 -13.43 -15.12
C GLY A 159 -1.39 -12.87 -13.90
N ASN A 160 -0.20 -13.38 -13.57
CA ASN A 160 0.61 -12.92 -12.43
C ASN A 160 1.15 -11.51 -12.69
N ASN A 161 0.35 -10.50 -12.37
CA ASN A 161 0.66 -9.10 -12.64
C ASN A 161 1.13 -8.32 -11.40
N LEU A 162 1.06 -8.94 -10.22
CA LEU A 162 1.48 -8.36 -8.95
C LEU A 162 2.44 -9.31 -8.24
N CYS A 163 3.51 -8.76 -7.70
CA CYS A 163 4.42 -9.46 -6.80
C CYS A 163 4.88 -8.55 -5.69
N GLU A 164 4.80 -9.05 -4.46
CA GLU A 164 5.24 -8.37 -3.25
C GLU A 164 6.29 -9.22 -2.54
N ILE A 165 7.33 -8.57 -2.04
CA ILE A 165 8.41 -9.22 -1.30
C ILE A 165 8.67 -8.43 -0.04
N GLY A 166 8.39 -9.05 1.10
CA GLY A 166 8.76 -8.56 2.42
C GLY A 166 10.03 -9.25 2.91
N ILE A 167 11.03 -8.49 3.38
CA ILE A 167 12.29 -9.02 3.94
C ILE A 167 12.46 -8.52 5.36
N GLN A 168 12.63 -9.45 6.30
CA GLN A 168 12.71 -9.18 7.73
C GLN A 168 14.10 -8.79 8.20
N TYR A 169 14.15 -7.83 9.11
CA TYR A 169 15.35 -7.39 9.86
C TYR A 169 14.97 -7.15 11.32
N ASP A 170 15.20 -8.12 12.18
CA ASP A 170 14.79 -8.04 13.60
C ASP A 170 13.29 -7.65 13.73
N ASP A 171 12.97 -6.49 14.35
CA ASP A 171 11.61 -5.96 14.48
C ASP A 171 11.19 -5.02 13.33
N ASP A 172 12.04 -4.84 12.32
CA ASP A 172 11.77 -4.06 11.10
C ASP A 172 11.60 -5.01 9.92
N PHE A 173 11.00 -4.52 8.84
CA PHE A 173 11.05 -5.16 7.53
C PHE A 173 10.96 -4.13 6.39
N ILE A 174 11.47 -4.49 5.23
CA ILE A 174 11.26 -3.76 3.99
C ILE A 174 10.31 -4.54 3.08
N GLU A 175 9.59 -3.81 2.24
CA GLU A 175 8.70 -4.41 1.24
C GLU A 175 8.83 -3.70 -0.10
N TRP A 176 8.92 -4.50 -1.16
CA TRP A 176 8.75 -4.09 -2.54
C TRP A 176 7.45 -4.65 -3.10
N SER A 177 6.59 -3.78 -3.63
CA SER A 177 5.37 -4.16 -4.34
C SER A 177 5.46 -3.70 -5.80
N ILE A 178 5.28 -4.64 -6.73
CA ILE A 178 5.40 -4.46 -8.19
C ILE A 178 4.09 -4.89 -8.83
N SER A 179 3.30 -3.93 -9.30
CA SER A 179 1.99 -4.17 -9.91
C SER A 179 1.90 -3.57 -11.31
N PHE A 180 1.52 -4.40 -12.27
CA PHE A 180 1.26 -3.99 -13.65
C PHE A 180 -0.23 -4.03 -13.95
N SER A 181 -0.72 -3.06 -14.75
CA SER A 181 -2.13 -2.93 -15.13
C SER A 181 -2.41 -3.27 -16.59
N GLN A 182 -1.38 -3.50 -17.41
CA GLN A 182 -1.53 -3.84 -18.83
C GLN A 182 -0.33 -4.60 -19.37
N LYS A 183 -0.55 -5.49 -20.32
CA LYS A 183 0.50 -6.20 -21.06
C LYS A 183 1.02 -5.34 -22.24
N PRO A 184 2.27 -5.58 -22.70
CA PRO A 184 3.25 -6.51 -22.13
C PRO A 184 3.98 -5.91 -20.92
N PHE A 185 4.39 -6.76 -19.97
CA PHE A 185 5.22 -6.38 -18.84
C PHE A 185 6.27 -7.46 -18.52
N PRO A 186 7.42 -7.10 -17.95
CA PRO A 186 8.39 -8.07 -17.48
C PRO A 186 7.86 -8.81 -16.23
N PRO A 187 8.39 -10.00 -15.87
CA PRO A 187 7.94 -10.76 -14.71
C PRO A 187 8.04 -9.95 -13.42
N PRO A 188 6.91 -9.66 -12.71
CA PRO A 188 6.92 -8.78 -11.54
C PRO A 188 7.83 -9.28 -10.42
N CYS A 189 7.86 -10.61 -10.20
CA CYS A 189 8.66 -11.19 -9.13
C CYS A 189 10.17 -11.13 -9.39
N ASP A 190 10.60 -11.15 -10.63
CA ASP A 190 12.02 -10.98 -10.95
C ASP A 190 12.48 -9.56 -10.63
N ILE A 191 11.65 -8.56 -10.94
CA ILE A 191 11.90 -7.16 -10.61
C ILE A 191 11.91 -6.99 -9.08
N ALA A 192 10.89 -7.47 -8.38
CA ALA A 192 10.79 -7.33 -6.93
C ALA A 192 11.99 -7.97 -6.20
N LYS A 193 12.44 -9.15 -6.65
CA LYS A 193 13.65 -9.81 -6.12
C LYS A 193 14.90 -8.99 -6.34
N GLU A 194 15.05 -8.44 -7.53
CA GLU A 194 16.23 -7.64 -7.88
C GLU A 194 16.27 -6.33 -7.08
N LEU A 195 15.14 -5.63 -6.96
CA LEU A 195 15.03 -4.42 -6.14
C LEU A 195 15.27 -4.70 -4.65
N ALA A 196 14.80 -5.83 -4.14
CA ALA A 196 15.09 -6.27 -2.78
C ALA A 196 16.60 -6.49 -2.57
N ARG A 197 17.29 -7.20 -3.48
CA ARG A 197 18.76 -7.39 -3.42
C ARG A 197 19.51 -6.06 -3.42
N GLN A 198 19.13 -5.15 -4.31
CA GLN A 198 19.76 -3.83 -4.39
C GLN A 198 19.52 -3.03 -3.11
N SER A 199 18.32 -3.07 -2.53
CA SER A 199 18.04 -2.41 -1.26
C SER A 199 18.85 -2.99 -0.11
N ILE A 200 19.02 -4.31 -0.06
CA ILE A 200 19.88 -4.99 0.92
C ILE A 200 21.33 -4.51 0.76
N ALA A 201 21.85 -4.48 -0.45
CA ALA A 201 23.21 -4.02 -0.73
C ALA A 201 23.44 -2.54 -0.40
N ASN A 202 22.40 -1.71 -0.48
CA ASN A 202 22.45 -0.28 -0.16
C ASN A 202 22.22 0.02 1.34
N SER A 203 21.84 -0.96 2.14
CA SER A 203 21.59 -0.78 3.58
C SER A 203 22.88 -0.50 4.35
N LYS A 204 22.78 0.17 5.51
CA LYS A 204 23.94 0.62 6.33
C LYS A 204 23.78 0.22 7.79
#